data_2b738027e2ba6391407b4b63f3a32e15
#
_entry.id   2b738027e2ba6391407b4b63f3a32e15
#
_cell.length_a   1.000
_cell.length_b   1.000
_cell.length_c   1.000
_cell.angle_alpha   90.00
_cell.angle_beta   90.00
_cell.angle_gamma   90.00
#
_symmetry.space_group_name_H-M   'P 1'
#
loop_
_entity.id
_entity.type
_entity.pdbx_description
1 polymer ?
#
loop_
_entity_poly.entity_id
_entity_poly.type
_entity_poly.pdbx_seq_one_letter_code
_entity_poly.pdbx_strand_id
1 'polypeptide(L)'
;MKPLFSIVGFLLLVGCGFQLRTWDLASAYRIVRIESHVDSSIERDMRGAFESAGLLVVEEGDADLYLTVEREDFEQRSDMFTGDGRVAGYQLQLRVVYQASEASGKILIPLRTLQEQRSLPLNRANVVGSDAEKRLLVQEMRTDIVQRIVRTLAVLADQVVKPLDAS
;
A
#
# COMPACT_ATOMS: atom_id res chain seq x y z
N MET A 1 -10.96 26.13 50.87
CA MET A 1 -11.84 25.32 50.00
C MET A 1 -11.63 25.56 48.50
N LYS A 2 -10.66 26.36 48.07
CA LYS A 2 -10.40 26.65 46.64
C LYS A 2 -9.41 25.68 45.89
N PRO A 3 -8.47 24.94 46.55
CA PRO A 3 -7.54 24.08 45.79
C PRO A 3 -8.16 22.73 45.35
N LEU A 4 -9.22 22.27 46.03
CA LEU A 4 -9.82 20.95 45.71
C LEU A 4 -10.54 20.92 44.35
N PHE A 5 -11.12 22.05 43.94
CA PHE A 5 -11.84 22.19 42.68
C PHE A 5 -10.91 22.19 41.45
N SER A 6 -9.66 22.70 41.64
CA SER A 6 -8.63 22.75 40.58
C SER A 6 -8.04 21.36 40.28
N ILE A 7 -7.96 20.48 41.27
CA ILE A 7 -7.42 19.13 41.14
C ILE A 7 -8.43 18.19 40.39
N VAL A 8 -9.73 18.37 40.63
CA VAL A 8 -10.80 17.62 39.96
C VAL A 8 -10.87 17.97 38.48
N GLY A 9 -10.62 19.23 38.10
CA GLY A 9 -10.59 19.66 36.70
C GLY A 9 -9.42 19.06 35.91
N PHE A 10 -8.28 18.82 36.55
CA PHE A 10 -7.10 18.23 35.90
C PHE A 10 -7.19 16.71 35.70
N LEU A 11 -7.98 16.02 36.53
CA LEU A 11 -8.21 14.56 36.38
C LEU A 11 -9.13 14.17 35.23
N LEU A 12 -9.93 15.11 34.69
CA LEU A 12 -10.85 14.83 33.56
C LEU A 12 -10.17 14.92 32.18
N LEU A 13 -8.92 15.34 32.09
CA LEU A 13 -8.17 15.46 30.86
C LEU A 13 -7.41 14.17 30.44
N VAL A 14 -7.36 13.15 31.30
CA VAL A 14 -6.63 11.90 31.07
C VAL A 14 -7.46 10.84 30.31
N GLY A 15 -8.73 11.13 29.97
CA GLY A 15 -9.69 10.15 29.48
C GLY A 15 -9.75 9.95 27.96
N CYS A 16 -8.98 10.67 27.13
CA CYS A 16 -8.92 10.37 25.69
C CYS A 16 -7.80 9.39 25.40
N GLY A 17 -8.01 8.13 25.74
CA GLY A 17 -7.20 7.02 25.26
C GLY A 17 -7.36 6.85 23.75
N PHE A 18 -6.74 7.73 22.95
CA PHE A 18 -6.59 7.50 21.51
C PHE A 18 -5.60 6.35 21.32
N GLN A 19 -6.11 5.12 21.37
CA GLN A 19 -5.33 3.96 20.94
C GLN A 19 -5.18 4.03 19.43
N LEU A 20 -3.98 4.41 18.99
CA LEU A 20 -3.58 4.24 17.61
C LEU A 20 -3.67 2.73 17.33
N ARG A 21 -4.67 2.30 16.57
CA ARG A 21 -4.80 0.90 16.15
C ARG A 21 -3.66 0.64 15.16
N THR A 22 -2.54 0.16 15.67
CA THR A 22 -1.45 -0.35 14.85
C THR A 22 -1.92 -1.66 14.25
N TRP A 23 -2.08 -1.67 12.94
CA TRP A 23 -2.37 -2.87 12.16
C TRP A 23 -1.07 -3.68 12.11
N ASP A 24 -0.96 -4.66 12.99
CA ASP A 24 0.26 -5.45 13.11
C ASP A 24 0.13 -6.72 12.28
N LEU A 25 0.62 -6.67 11.04
CA LEU A 25 0.68 -7.83 10.15
C LEU A 25 1.60 -8.92 10.71
N ALA A 26 2.67 -8.54 11.42
CA ALA A 26 3.63 -9.45 12.00
C ALA A 26 3.07 -10.26 13.19
N SER A 27 1.92 -9.86 13.75
CA SER A 27 1.21 -10.64 14.78
C SER A 27 0.57 -11.92 14.24
N ALA A 28 0.20 -11.94 12.95
CA ALA A 28 -0.47 -13.07 12.31
C ALA A 28 0.47 -13.88 11.41
N TYR A 29 1.43 -13.22 10.75
CA TYR A 29 2.35 -13.82 9.79
C TYR A 29 3.78 -13.42 10.12
N ARG A 30 4.72 -14.34 10.00
CA ARG A 30 6.15 -14.10 10.27
C ARG A 30 6.96 -14.10 8.99
N ILE A 31 6.62 -14.97 8.07
CA ILE A 31 7.34 -15.20 6.83
C ILE A 31 6.40 -14.98 5.65
N VAL A 32 6.80 -14.12 4.72
CA VAL A 32 6.08 -13.89 3.47
C VAL A 32 6.96 -14.28 2.29
N ARG A 33 6.36 -14.95 1.32
CA ARG A 33 6.96 -15.23 0.03
C ARG A 33 6.25 -14.39 -1.04
N ILE A 34 7.04 -13.64 -1.80
CA ILE A 34 6.55 -12.84 -2.91
C ILE A 34 6.95 -13.56 -4.19
N GLU A 35 5.96 -13.91 -5.00
CA GLU A 35 6.14 -14.52 -6.31
C GLU A 35 5.69 -13.52 -7.38
N SER A 36 6.52 -13.30 -8.38
CA SER A 36 6.17 -12.44 -9.51
C SER A 36 6.32 -13.21 -10.81
N HIS A 37 5.25 -13.25 -11.61
CA HIS A 37 5.27 -13.88 -12.94
C HIS A 37 5.79 -12.91 -14.02
N VAL A 38 6.13 -11.69 -13.63
CA VAL A 38 6.65 -10.63 -14.50
C VAL A 38 7.91 -10.03 -13.88
N ASP A 39 8.81 -9.51 -14.70
CA ASP A 39 9.94 -8.69 -14.21
C ASP A 39 9.37 -7.35 -13.72
N SER A 40 9.00 -7.35 -12.45
CA SER A 40 8.18 -6.32 -11.83
C SER A 40 9.01 -5.49 -10.85
N SER A 41 9.00 -4.18 -11.05
CA SER A 41 9.66 -3.27 -10.10
C SER A 41 8.87 -3.12 -8.80
N ILE A 42 7.57 -3.44 -8.80
CA ILE A 42 6.73 -3.38 -7.59
C ILE A 42 7.09 -4.49 -6.58
N GLU A 43 7.66 -5.61 -7.03
CA GLU A 43 8.12 -6.68 -6.13
C GLU A 43 9.16 -6.16 -5.13
N ARG A 44 10.13 -5.36 -5.60
CA ARG A 44 11.14 -4.75 -4.73
C ARG A 44 10.54 -3.81 -3.71
N ASP A 45 9.57 -3.01 -4.14
CA ASP A 45 8.87 -2.06 -3.26
C ASP A 45 8.01 -2.81 -2.22
N MET A 46 7.38 -3.93 -2.61
CA MET A 46 6.66 -4.82 -1.71
C MET A 46 7.59 -5.47 -0.67
N ARG A 47 8.75 -5.97 -1.10
CA ARG A 47 9.76 -6.55 -0.19
C ARG A 47 10.10 -5.56 0.92
N GLY A 48 10.51 -4.34 0.57
CA GLY A 48 10.82 -3.32 1.56
C GLY A 48 9.66 -2.95 2.47
N ALA A 49 8.42 -2.95 1.96
CA ALA A 49 7.24 -2.66 2.75
C ALA A 49 6.92 -3.78 3.76
N PHE A 50 7.05 -5.06 3.38
CA PHE A 50 6.83 -6.18 4.30
C PHE A 50 7.94 -6.30 5.35
N GLU A 51 9.21 -6.08 4.98
CA GLU A 51 10.32 -6.01 5.94
C GLU A 51 10.10 -4.87 6.94
N SER A 52 9.64 -3.71 6.48
CA SER A 52 9.29 -2.57 7.34
C SER A 52 8.08 -2.86 8.26
N ALA A 53 7.19 -3.76 7.85
CA ALA A 53 6.08 -4.26 8.66
C ALA A 53 6.49 -5.40 9.60
N GLY A 54 7.78 -5.77 9.67
CA GLY A 54 8.33 -6.75 10.59
C GLY A 54 8.26 -8.21 10.12
N LEU A 55 7.97 -8.46 8.82
CA LEU A 55 7.97 -9.79 8.25
C LEU A 55 9.34 -10.14 7.65
N LEU A 56 9.69 -11.43 7.68
CA LEU A 56 10.81 -11.98 6.93
C LEU A 56 10.34 -12.29 5.50
N VAL A 57 10.98 -11.66 4.50
CA VAL A 57 10.69 -11.94 3.09
C VAL A 57 11.66 -12.98 2.56
N VAL A 58 11.12 -14.09 2.04
CA VAL A 58 11.90 -15.20 1.48
C VAL A 58 11.63 -15.36 -0.02
N GLU A 59 12.63 -15.85 -0.75
CA GLU A 59 12.51 -16.17 -2.18
C GLU A 59 12.09 -17.61 -2.40
N GLU A 60 12.56 -18.51 -1.53
CA GLU A 60 12.30 -19.95 -1.59
C GLU A 60 11.97 -20.49 -0.19
N GLY A 61 11.36 -21.67 -0.13
CA GLY A 61 10.99 -22.34 1.10
C GLY A 61 9.56 -22.04 1.56
N ASP A 62 9.24 -22.53 2.74
CA ASP A 62 7.91 -22.39 3.33
C ASP A 62 7.70 -20.97 3.84
N ALA A 63 6.50 -20.45 3.64
CA ALA A 63 6.07 -19.15 4.14
C ALA A 63 4.67 -19.25 4.75
N ASP A 64 4.33 -18.35 5.66
CA ASP A 64 3.00 -18.27 6.26
C ASP A 64 2.01 -17.60 5.30
N LEU A 65 2.53 -16.65 4.51
CA LEU A 65 1.80 -15.83 3.57
C LEU A 65 2.46 -15.88 2.19
N TYR A 66 1.67 -16.18 1.17
CA TYR A 66 2.07 -16.15 -0.24
C TYR A 66 1.39 -14.99 -0.93
N LEU A 67 2.17 -14.11 -1.54
CA LEU A 67 1.69 -12.99 -2.35
C LEU A 67 2.18 -13.17 -3.78
N THR A 68 1.26 -13.33 -4.72
CA THR A 68 1.59 -13.50 -6.13
C THR A 68 1.21 -12.25 -6.90
N VAL A 69 2.18 -11.67 -7.63
CA VAL A 69 1.97 -10.59 -8.60
C VAL A 69 1.85 -11.20 -9.98
N GLU A 70 0.63 -11.17 -10.52
CA GLU A 70 0.34 -11.75 -11.83
C GLU A 70 0.70 -10.80 -12.97
N ARG A 71 0.52 -9.49 -12.75
CA ARG A 71 0.75 -8.47 -13.77
C ARG A 71 1.02 -7.09 -13.17
N GLU A 72 1.95 -6.36 -13.79
CA GLU A 72 2.15 -4.92 -13.61
C GLU A 72 2.09 -4.26 -15.00
N ASP A 73 1.12 -3.38 -15.21
CA ASP A 73 0.95 -2.62 -16.44
C ASP A 73 1.10 -1.12 -16.17
N PHE A 74 2.00 -0.47 -16.88
CA PHE A 74 2.13 0.99 -16.87
C PHE A 74 1.75 1.55 -18.24
N GLU A 75 0.82 2.51 -18.22
CA GLU A 75 0.39 3.23 -19.42
C GLU A 75 0.58 4.74 -19.26
N GLN A 76 0.97 5.38 -20.36
CA GLN A 76 1.00 6.84 -20.49
C GLN A 76 0.18 7.24 -21.70
N ARG A 77 -0.85 8.04 -21.48
CA ARG A 77 -1.76 8.52 -22.52
C ARG A 77 -1.75 10.05 -22.59
N SER A 78 -1.78 10.61 -23.80
CA SER A 78 -2.01 12.04 -23.99
C SER A 78 -3.49 12.33 -23.80
N ASP A 79 -3.86 13.05 -22.74
CA ASP A 79 -5.26 13.38 -22.44
C ASP A 79 -5.49 14.88 -22.18
N MET A 80 -4.40 15.65 -22.08
CA MET A 80 -4.46 17.11 -21.96
C MET A 80 -4.00 17.78 -23.25
N PHE A 81 -4.83 18.66 -23.77
CA PHE A 81 -4.53 19.40 -25.02
C PHE A 81 -4.73 20.89 -24.79
N THR A 82 -3.90 21.70 -25.48
CA THR A 82 -4.07 23.17 -25.58
C THR A 82 -5.21 23.51 -26.54
N GLY A 83 -5.69 24.75 -26.51
CA GLY A 83 -6.76 25.20 -27.40
C GLY A 83 -6.41 25.11 -28.89
N ASP A 84 -5.11 25.03 -29.26
CA ASP A 84 -4.61 24.79 -30.61
C ASP A 84 -4.36 23.29 -30.92
N GLY A 85 -4.83 22.39 -30.08
CA GLY A 85 -4.81 20.93 -30.28
C GLY A 85 -3.46 20.25 -30.00
N ARG A 86 -2.52 20.94 -29.37
CA ARG A 86 -1.22 20.35 -28.99
C ARG A 86 -1.29 19.67 -27.66
N VAL A 87 -0.53 18.57 -27.48
CA VAL A 87 -0.43 17.88 -26.17
C VAL A 87 0.10 18.84 -25.11
N ALA A 88 -0.66 19.00 -24.05
CA ALA A 88 -0.36 19.81 -22.87
C ALA A 88 -0.02 18.97 -21.63
N GLY A 89 -0.24 17.66 -21.70
CA GLY A 89 0.09 16.74 -20.61
C GLY A 89 -0.33 15.30 -20.89
N TYR A 90 -0.01 14.46 -19.94
CA TYR A 90 -0.26 13.03 -19.99
C TYR A 90 -1.04 12.56 -18.76
N GLN A 91 -1.84 11.54 -18.94
CA GLN A 91 -2.35 10.68 -17.88
C GLN A 91 -1.42 9.47 -17.73
N LEU A 92 -0.90 9.30 -16.54
CA LEU A 92 -0.15 8.10 -16.14
C LEU A 92 -1.10 7.15 -15.45
N GLN A 93 -1.06 5.87 -15.78
CA GLN A 93 -1.84 4.82 -15.17
C GLN A 93 -0.94 3.64 -14.84
N LEU A 94 -0.98 3.19 -13.58
CA LEU A 94 -0.34 1.97 -13.11
C LEU A 94 -1.42 1.00 -12.64
N ARG A 95 -1.38 -0.23 -13.15
CA ARG A 95 -2.30 -1.30 -12.77
C ARG A 95 -1.49 -2.51 -12.30
N VAL A 96 -1.88 -3.07 -11.16
CA VAL A 96 -1.28 -4.27 -10.59
C VAL A 96 -2.36 -5.30 -10.33
N VAL A 97 -2.17 -6.51 -10.85
CA VAL A 97 -3.03 -7.67 -10.61
C VAL A 97 -2.29 -8.60 -9.65
N TYR A 98 -2.91 -8.94 -8.54
CA TYR A 98 -2.30 -9.73 -7.48
C TYR A 98 -3.32 -10.62 -6.77
N GLN A 99 -2.83 -11.63 -6.07
CA GLN A 99 -3.58 -12.48 -5.14
C GLN A 99 -2.75 -12.80 -3.91
N ALA A 100 -3.40 -13.23 -2.83
CA ALA A 100 -2.71 -13.67 -1.62
C ALA A 100 -3.39 -14.88 -1.00
N SER A 101 -2.58 -15.80 -0.44
CA SER A 101 -3.03 -17.00 0.25
C SER A 101 -2.17 -17.33 1.46
N GLU A 102 -2.73 -18.09 2.39
CA GLU A 102 -1.99 -18.69 3.51
C GLU A 102 -1.29 -19.98 3.08
N ALA A 103 -0.32 -20.45 3.89
CA ALA A 103 0.34 -21.75 3.72
C ALA A 103 -0.64 -22.93 3.66
N SER A 104 -1.79 -22.82 4.31
CA SER A 104 -2.89 -23.80 4.27
C SER A 104 -3.57 -23.92 2.90
N GLY A 105 -3.26 -23.02 1.95
CA GLY A 105 -3.96 -22.87 0.68
C GLY A 105 -5.24 -22.03 0.77
N LYS A 106 -5.58 -21.49 1.93
CA LYS A 106 -6.73 -20.59 2.08
C LYS A 106 -6.46 -19.28 1.35
N ILE A 107 -7.35 -18.91 0.44
CA ILE A 107 -7.27 -17.66 -0.29
C ILE A 107 -7.70 -16.52 0.65
N LEU A 108 -6.79 -15.59 0.90
CA LEU A 108 -7.02 -14.36 1.67
C LEU A 108 -7.55 -13.24 0.79
N ILE A 109 -6.89 -13.06 -0.34
CA ILE A 109 -7.25 -12.08 -1.36
C ILE A 109 -7.35 -12.85 -2.69
N PRO A 110 -8.55 -13.01 -3.25
CA PRO A 110 -8.71 -13.55 -4.60
C PRO A 110 -8.05 -12.62 -5.62
N LEU A 111 -7.84 -13.11 -6.84
CA LEU A 111 -7.25 -12.31 -7.91
C LEU A 111 -7.93 -10.93 -7.99
N ARG A 112 -7.17 -9.88 -7.72
CA ARG A 112 -7.65 -8.51 -7.59
C ARG A 112 -6.77 -7.56 -8.37
N THR A 113 -7.39 -6.52 -8.93
CA THR A 113 -6.69 -5.43 -9.59
C THR A 113 -6.71 -4.20 -8.71
N LEU A 114 -5.53 -3.59 -8.52
CA LEU A 114 -5.39 -2.21 -8.03
C LEU A 114 -4.91 -1.32 -9.16
N GLN A 115 -5.39 -0.09 -9.15
CA GLN A 115 -5.06 0.89 -10.16
C GLN A 115 -4.85 2.25 -9.50
N GLU A 116 -3.78 2.93 -9.92
CA GLU A 116 -3.49 4.32 -9.59
C GLU A 116 -3.38 5.16 -10.87
N GLN A 117 -3.75 6.42 -10.77
CA GLN A 117 -3.67 7.37 -11.87
C GLN A 117 -3.10 8.70 -11.39
N ARG A 118 -2.25 9.32 -12.23
CA ARG A 118 -1.67 10.66 -11.99
C ARG A 118 -1.64 11.45 -13.28
N SER A 119 -1.88 12.75 -13.17
CA SER A 119 -1.73 13.68 -14.29
C SER A 119 -0.32 14.25 -14.29
N LEU A 120 0.32 14.29 -15.45
CA LEU A 120 1.63 14.88 -15.68
C LEU A 120 1.51 16.04 -16.68
N PRO A 121 1.42 17.30 -16.24
CA PRO A 121 1.43 18.46 -17.12
C PRO A 121 2.78 18.58 -17.84
N LEU A 122 2.76 18.89 -19.15
CA LEU A 122 3.98 19.12 -19.94
C LEU A 122 4.49 20.53 -19.73
N ASN A 123 5.71 20.64 -19.18
CA ASN A 123 6.46 21.88 -19.22
C ASN A 123 7.45 21.87 -20.39
N ARG A 124 7.05 22.47 -21.51
CA ARG A 124 7.88 22.53 -22.73
C ARG A 124 9.21 23.27 -22.56
N ALA A 125 9.29 24.15 -21.56
CA ALA A 125 10.52 24.89 -21.27
C ALA A 125 11.54 24.03 -20.47
N ASN A 126 11.10 22.92 -19.87
CA ASN A 126 11.96 22.06 -19.07
C ASN A 126 11.60 20.58 -19.27
N VAL A 127 12.02 20.00 -20.37
CA VAL A 127 11.77 18.58 -20.72
C VAL A 127 12.45 17.63 -19.73
N VAL A 128 13.68 17.96 -19.29
CA VAL A 128 14.43 17.14 -18.32
C VAL A 128 13.70 17.10 -16.97
N GLY A 129 13.12 18.23 -16.54
CA GLY A 129 12.28 18.30 -15.33
C GLY A 129 11.03 17.43 -15.45
N SER A 130 10.40 17.37 -16.61
CA SER A 130 9.22 16.53 -16.83
C SER A 130 9.51 15.03 -16.73
N ASP A 131 10.68 14.56 -17.15
CA ASP A 131 11.09 13.17 -17.00
C ASP A 131 11.40 12.80 -15.54
N ALA A 132 12.00 13.72 -14.79
CA ALA A 132 12.23 13.52 -13.35
C ALA A 132 10.91 13.47 -12.57
N GLU A 133 9.98 14.37 -12.89
CA GLU A 133 8.63 14.41 -12.31
C GLU A 133 7.85 13.12 -12.62
N LYS A 134 7.90 12.64 -13.88
CA LYS A 134 7.29 11.36 -14.25
C LYS A 134 7.81 10.20 -13.40
N ARG A 135 9.15 10.07 -13.23
CA ARG A 135 9.72 9.01 -12.40
C ARG A 135 9.24 9.09 -10.95
N LEU A 136 9.16 10.29 -10.39
CA LEU A 136 8.65 10.52 -9.05
C LEU A 136 7.19 10.08 -8.92
N LEU A 137 6.32 10.51 -9.84
CA LEU A 137 4.90 10.13 -9.84
C LEU A 137 4.71 8.61 -9.97
N VAL A 138 5.49 7.94 -10.82
CA VAL A 138 5.42 6.47 -10.95
C VAL A 138 5.85 5.79 -9.65
N GLN A 139 6.89 6.29 -8.98
CA GLN A 139 7.33 5.77 -7.69
C GLN A 139 6.25 5.96 -6.60
N GLU A 140 5.62 7.13 -6.55
CA GLU A 140 4.50 7.40 -5.63
C GLU A 140 3.32 6.45 -5.89
N MET A 141 2.94 6.24 -7.17
CA MET A 141 1.87 5.32 -7.54
C MET A 141 2.16 3.88 -7.08
N ARG A 142 3.40 3.39 -7.22
CA ARG A 142 3.81 2.08 -6.69
C ARG A 142 3.70 2.03 -5.17
N THR A 143 4.22 3.04 -4.49
CA THR A 143 4.15 3.13 -3.03
C THR A 143 2.71 3.09 -2.54
N ASP A 144 1.80 3.81 -3.18
CA ASP A 144 0.38 3.83 -2.82
C ASP A 144 -0.28 2.45 -2.99
N ILE A 145 0.02 1.74 -4.10
CA ILE A 145 -0.48 0.38 -4.35
C ILE A 145 0.05 -0.59 -3.30
N VAL A 146 1.37 -0.59 -3.05
CA VAL A 146 2.02 -1.47 -2.08
C VAL A 146 1.44 -1.25 -0.68
N GLN A 147 1.31 0.00 -0.25
CA GLN A 147 0.73 0.32 1.05
C GLN A 147 -0.73 -0.11 1.18
N ARG A 148 -1.49 -0.06 0.08
CA ARG A 148 -2.87 -0.55 0.05
C ARG A 148 -2.92 -2.07 0.19
N ILE A 149 -1.99 -2.81 -0.44
CA ILE A 149 -1.88 -4.27 -0.30
C ILE A 149 -1.56 -4.63 1.14
N VAL A 150 -0.50 -4.04 1.74
CA VAL A 150 -0.08 -4.29 3.12
C VAL A 150 -1.22 -4.00 4.10
N ARG A 151 -1.91 -2.87 3.95
CA ARG A 151 -3.07 -2.53 4.81
C ARG A 151 -4.22 -3.53 4.66
N THR A 152 -4.51 -3.98 3.44
CA THR A 152 -5.57 -4.97 3.21
C THR A 152 -5.25 -6.28 3.92
N LEU A 153 -4.00 -6.76 3.81
CA LEU A 153 -3.54 -7.97 4.49
C LEU A 153 -3.56 -7.80 6.02
N ALA A 154 -3.14 -6.66 6.53
CA ALA A 154 -3.17 -6.39 7.97
C ALA A 154 -4.60 -6.38 8.54
N VAL A 155 -5.57 -5.85 7.79
CA VAL A 155 -7.01 -5.92 8.17
C VAL A 155 -7.50 -7.36 8.22
N LEU A 156 -7.13 -8.17 7.23
CA LEU A 156 -7.53 -9.59 7.17
C LEU A 156 -6.84 -10.40 8.29
N ALA A 157 -5.58 -10.12 8.58
CA ALA A 157 -4.83 -10.71 9.68
C ALA A 157 -5.50 -10.48 11.04
N ASP A 158 -5.94 -9.25 11.32
CA ASP A 158 -6.65 -8.90 12.56
C ASP A 158 -7.97 -9.70 12.73
N GLN A 159 -8.65 -10.03 11.63
CA GLN A 159 -9.85 -10.87 11.65
C GLN A 159 -9.57 -12.35 11.96
N VAL A 160 -8.37 -12.83 11.62
CA VAL A 160 -7.94 -14.20 11.91
C VAL A 160 -7.51 -14.33 13.37
N VAL A 161 -6.78 -13.35 13.89
CA VAL A 161 -6.25 -13.35 15.27
C VAL A 161 -7.36 -13.09 16.31
N LYS A 162 -8.38 -12.32 15.91
CA LYS A 162 -9.53 -12.02 16.77
C LYS A 162 -10.81 -12.59 16.16
N PRO A 163 -11.08 -13.92 16.34
CA PRO A 163 -12.38 -14.45 16.00
C PRO A 163 -13.42 -13.65 16.78
N LEU A 164 -14.46 -13.19 16.07
CA LEU A 164 -15.61 -12.52 16.68
C LEU A 164 -16.07 -13.38 17.87
N ASP A 165 -15.84 -12.90 19.08
CA ASP A 165 -16.54 -13.42 20.26
C ASP A 165 -18.03 -13.16 19.98
N ALA A 166 -18.65 -14.18 19.39
CA ALA A 166 -20.10 -14.24 19.21
C ALA A 166 -20.70 -14.45 20.60
N SER A 167 -21.21 -13.37 21.15
CA SER A 167 -22.15 -13.42 22.28
C SER A 167 -23.52 -13.84 21.80
#